data_57708f83fcae830b116848c49f09934a
#
_entry.id   57708f83fcae830b116848c49f09934a
#
_cell.length_a   1.000
_cell.length_b   1.000
_cell.length_c   1.000
_cell.angle_alpha   90.00
_cell.angle_beta   90.00
_cell.angle_gamma   90.00
#
_symmetry.space_group_name_H-M   'P 1'
#
loop_
_entity.id
_entity.type
_entity.pdbx_description
1 polymer ?
#
loop_
_entity_poly.entity_id
_entity_poly.type
_entity_poly.pdbx_seq_one_letter_code
_entity_poly.pdbx_strand_id
1 'polypeptide(L)'
;VTYDYDQLILTTGSLPNQFPGNFEKNLSGIYYIRNLDDADKLKEIFEPGKTALILGGGYIGLEGAAVARLKDLNVIVVEKSKRILNRVACKQTSNFFRKLHQDNNVKIVEGYGVDRFTHQNGKINGVFIEDGSFYAVDIVIAGIGISPCTKLAEDAGLEIADGIKTNKKGQTSDPCIWAAGDCSAFPFGDEYIRLESVQNAIDQSQLIAKNILGANLDYKPVPWFWSDQYDVKLQIAGLNNGYNKIVSRINKEAVSMSNWYYKDDTFLAVDAINDSRAYMVGKRLLEAGKSPNKLKLPNPEIDLKEFLTQ
;
A
#
# COMPACT_ATOMS: atom_id res chain seq x y z
N VAL A 1 31.21 12.97 -12.85
CA VAL A 1 32.19 12.43 -11.91
C VAL A 1 32.03 10.93 -11.89
N THR A 2 33.12 10.17 -12.01
CA THR A 2 33.15 8.71 -11.91
C THR A 2 33.62 8.32 -10.51
N TYR A 3 33.00 7.31 -9.93
CA TYR A 3 33.39 6.72 -8.65
C TYR A 3 33.66 5.23 -8.84
N ASP A 4 34.79 4.74 -8.36
CA ASP A 4 35.08 3.33 -8.26
C ASP A 4 34.49 2.78 -6.96
N TYR A 5 34.01 1.55 -6.95
CA TYR A 5 33.45 0.90 -5.78
C TYR A 5 33.77 -0.59 -5.75
N ASP A 6 33.89 -1.15 -4.55
CA ASP A 6 33.99 -2.59 -4.33
C ASP A 6 32.58 -3.24 -4.20
N GLN A 7 31.65 -2.50 -3.60
CA GLN A 7 30.27 -2.91 -3.41
C GLN A 7 29.33 -1.72 -3.65
N LEU A 8 28.23 -1.95 -4.38
CA LEU A 8 27.21 -0.93 -4.67
C LEU A 8 25.84 -1.42 -4.15
N ILE A 9 25.09 -0.55 -3.49
CA ILE A 9 23.71 -0.82 -3.09
C ILE A 9 22.76 0.11 -3.84
N LEU A 10 21.82 -0.45 -4.60
CA LEU A 10 20.77 0.28 -5.27
C LEU A 10 19.55 0.40 -4.34
N THR A 11 19.22 1.62 -3.94
CA THR A 11 18.05 1.96 -3.10
C THR A 11 17.21 3.02 -3.78
N THR A 12 16.97 2.84 -5.07
CA THR A 12 16.37 3.85 -5.96
C THR A 12 14.87 4.03 -5.75
N GLY A 13 14.24 3.14 -4.94
CA GLY A 13 12.84 3.25 -4.57
C GLY A 13 11.86 3.07 -5.73
N SER A 14 10.77 3.84 -5.70
CA SER A 14 9.67 3.78 -6.66
C SER A 14 9.13 5.17 -6.96
N LEU A 15 8.46 5.34 -8.09
CA LEU A 15 7.79 6.59 -8.50
C LEU A 15 6.30 6.35 -8.71
N PRO A 16 5.45 7.35 -8.45
CA PRO A 16 4.03 7.30 -8.79
C PRO A 16 3.82 7.12 -10.29
N ASN A 17 2.89 6.23 -10.62
CA ASN A 17 2.47 6.06 -12.00
C ASN A 17 1.82 7.34 -12.50
N GLN A 18 2.23 7.78 -13.69
CA GLN A 18 1.65 8.90 -14.37
C GLN A 18 0.41 8.48 -15.16
N PHE A 19 -0.49 9.41 -15.41
CA PHE A 19 -1.61 9.14 -16.30
C PHE A 19 -1.12 8.72 -17.69
N PRO A 20 -1.81 7.76 -18.34
CA PRO A 20 -1.49 7.38 -19.72
C PRO A 20 -1.53 8.59 -20.66
N GLY A 21 -0.69 8.59 -21.68
CA GLY A 21 -0.47 9.74 -22.57
C GLY A 21 -1.66 10.26 -23.41
N ASN A 22 -2.86 9.69 -23.22
CA ASN A 22 -4.12 10.15 -23.83
C ASN A 22 -4.76 11.34 -23.08
N PHE A 23 -4.30 11.64 -21.88
CA PHE A 23 -4.69 12.84 -21.15
C PHE A 23 -3.74 13.96 -21.56
N GLU A 24 -4.30 15.18 -21.76
CA GLU A 24 -3.50 16.32 -22.22
C GLU A 24 -2.24 16.50 -21.36
N LYS A 25 -1.10 16.49 -22.04
CA LYS A 25 0.20 16.73 -21.40
C LYS A 25 0.22 18.17 -20.89
N ASN A 26 0.59 18.36 -19.62
CA ASN A 26 0.76 19.66 -18.94
C ASN A 26 -0.51 20.31 -18.36
N LEU A 27 -1.54 19.53 -18.01
CA LEU A 27 -2.62 20.06 -17.19
C LEU A 27 -2.12 20.36 -15.77
N SER A 28 -2.32 21.59 -15.31
CA SER A 28 -2.12 21.94 -13.90
C SER A 28 -3.34 21.51 -13.06
N GLY A 29 -3.11 21.22 -11.78
CA GLY A 29 -4.16 20.76 -10.86
C GLY A 29 -4.17 19.23 -10.64
N ILE A 30 -3.25 18.48 -11.28
CA ILE A 30 -3.02 17.06 -10.99
C ILE A 30 -1.77 16.94 -10.14
N TYR A 31 -1.88 16.22 -9.04
CA TYR A 31 -0.82 16.02 -8.06
C TYR A 31 -0.62 14.53 -7.76
N TYR A 32 0.58 14.19 -7.37
CA TYR A 32 0.98 12.86 -6.90
C TYR A 32 1.56 13.01 -5.50
N ILE A 33 1.53 11.96 -4.70
CA ILE A 33 2.11 11.95 -3.34
C ILE A 33 3.25 10.94 -3.33
N ARG A 34 4.48 11.41 -3.18
CA ARG A 34 5.65 10.56 -3.03
C ARG A 34 6.63 11.04 -1.97
N ASN A 35 6.85 12.34 -1.89
CA ASN A 35 7.87 12.95 -1.02
C ASN A 35 7.31 14.16 -0.26
N LEU A 36 8.16 14.76 0.58
CA LEU A 36 7.77 15.91 1.39
C LEU A 36 7.40 17.14 0.54
N ASP A 37 8.10 17.37 -0.56
CA ASP A 37 7.79 18.50 -1.47
C ASP A 37 6.38 18.37 -2.06
N ASP A 38 5.93 17.14 -2.34
CA ASP A 38 4.57 16.91 -2.82
C ASP A 38 3.54 17.19 -1.73
N ALA A 39 3.83 16.80 -0.49
CA ALA A 39 2.97 17.10 0.66
C ALA A 39 2.90 18.62 0.95
N ASP A 40 4.02 19.32 0.87
CA ASP A 40 4.08 20.77 1.06
C ASP A 40 3.27 21.51 -0.01
N LYS A 41 3.39 21.12 -1.29
CA LYS A 41 2.55 21.68 -2.38
C LYS A 41 1.06 21.46 -2.13
N LEU A 42 0.66 20.25 -1.69
CA LEU A 42 -0.74 19.96 -1.38
C LEU A 42 -1.24 20.80 -0.20
N LYS A 43 -0.41 21.00 0.83
CA LYS A 43 -0.73 21.84 1.98
C LYS A 43 -1.07 23.29 1.58
N GLU A 44 -0.36 23.85 0.59
CA GLU A 44 -0.56 25.21 0.11
C GLU A 44 -1.89 25.38 -0.64
N ILE A 45 -2.37 24.34 -1.32
CA ILE A 45 -3.57 24.40 -2.18
C ILE A 45 -4.83 23.86 -1.50
N PHE A 46 -4.71 23.21 -0.34
CA PHE A 46 -5.84 22.70 0.43
C PHE A 46 -6.54 23.85 1.12
N GLU A 47 -7.59 24.39 0.47
CA GLU A 47 -8.43 25.45 0.96
C GLU A 47 -9.84 24.93 1.26
N PRO A 48 -10.44 25.29 2.41
CA PRO A 48 -11.82 24.90 2.72
C PRO A 48 -12.81 25.20 1.59
N GLY A 49 -13.69 24.24 1.33
CA GLY A 49 -14.74 24.37 0.31
C GLY A 49 -14.31 23.97 -1.11
N LYS A 50 -13.01 23.88 -1.41
CA LYS A 50 -12.55 23.32 -2.69
C LYS A 50 -12.92 21.84 -2.80
N THR A 51 -13.03 21.36 -4.04
CA THR A 51 -13.32 19.94 -4.33
C THR A 51 -12.06 19.23 -4.78
N ALA A 52 -11.65 18.21 -4.01
CA ALA A 52 -10.55 17.30 -4.34
C ALA A 52 -11.10 15.99 -4.89
N LEU A 53 -10.62 15.59 -6.06
CA LEU A 53 -10.80 14.27 -6.62
C LEU A 53 -9.59 13.40 -6.28
N ILE A 54 -9.82 12.27 -5.63
CA ILE A 54 -8.80 11.26 -5.36
C ILE A 54 -9.00 10.13 -6.37
N LEU A 55 -7.98 9.83 -7.14
CA LEU A 55 -7.99 8.71 -8.08
C LEU A 55 -7.23 7.53 -7.51
N GLY A 56 -7.94 6.42 -7.34
CA GLY A 56 -7.46 5.21 -6.69
C GLY A 56 -7.89 5.12 -5.22
N GLY A 57 -8.64 4.06 -4.91
CA GLY A 57 -9.10 3.72 -3.57
C GLY A 57 -8.15 2.76 -2.84
N GLY A 58 -6.83 2.87 -3.08
CA GLY A 58 -5.79 2.21 -2.30
C GLY A 58 -5.47 2.96 -1.00
N TYR A 59 -4.50 2.49 -0.22
CA TYR A 59 -4.16 3.10 1.08
C TYR A 59 -3.79 4.58 0.94
N ILE A 60 -2.85 4.93 0.06
CA ILE A 60 -2.40 6.32 -0.14
C ILE A 60 -3.55 7.22 -0.58
N GLY A 61 -4.41 6.75 -1.49
CA GLY A 61 -5.58 7.50 -1.93
C GLY A 61 -6.56 7.77 -0.80
N LEU A 62 -6.86 6.77 0.02
CA LEU A 62 -7.76 6.91 1.17
C LEU A 62 -7.16 7.78 2.29
N GLU A 63 -5.87 7.67 2.56
CA GLU A 63 -5.17 8.58 3.48
C GLU A 63 -5.22 10.03 2.97
N GLY A 64 -4.97 10.24 1.69
CA GLY A 64 -5.12 11.56 1.05
C GLY A 64 -6.55 12.10 1.14
N ALA A 65 -7.56 11.24 0.95
CA ALA A 65 -8.96 11.59 1.12
C ALA A 65 -9.29 11.99 2.57
N ALA A 66 -8.77 11.24 3.55
CA ALA A 66 -8.97 11.55 4.97
C ALA A 66 -8.34 12.91 5.33
N VAL A 67 -7.10 13.17 4.92
CA VAL A 67 -6.41 14.45 5.15
C VAL A 67 -7.14 15.61 4.48
N ALA A 68 -7.58 15.45 3.21
CA ALA A 68 -8.33 16.48 2.51
C ALA A 68 -9.67 16.81 3.22
N ARG A 69 -10.38 15.78 3.73
CA ARG A 69 -11.60 16.01 4.53
C ARG A 69 -11.33 16.72 5.85
N LEU A 70 -10.24 16.37 6.55
CA LEU A 70 -9.81 17.07 7.78
C LEU A 70 -9.41 18.53 7.54
N LYS A 71 -9.20 18.92 6.28
CA LYS A 71 -8.96 20.30 5.82
C LYS A 71 -10.21 20.94 5.21
N ASP A 72 -11.40 20.39 5.45
CA ASP A 72 -12.70 20.89 4.99
C ASP A 72 -12.86 20.98 3.46
N LEU A 73 -12.14 20.18 2.69
CA LEU A 73 -12.39 20.04 1.26
C LEU A 73 -13.61 19.13 1.03
N ASN A 74 -14.32 19.33 -0.07
CA ASN A 74 -15.23 18.34 -0.61
C ASN A 74 -14.41 17.24 -1.27
N VAL A 75 -14.64 15.96 -0.93
CA VAL A 75 -13.80 14.89 -1.41
C VAL A 75 -14.61 13.85 -2.18
N ILE A 76 -14.10 13.49 -3.35
CA ILE A 76 -14.63 12.42 -4.21
C ILE A 76 -13.48 11.43 -4.43
N VAL A 77 -13.71 10.14 -4.12
CA VAL A 77 -12.79 9.04 -4.44
C VAL A 77 -13.35 8.28 -5.63
N VAL A 78 -12.55 8.09 -6.66
CA VAL A 78 -12.88 7.27 -7.83
C VAL A 78 -11.95 6.06 -7.85
N GLU A 79 -12.53 4.86 -7.80
CA GLU A 79 -11.80 3.59 -7.85
C GLU A 79 -12.29 2.76 -9.04
N LYS A 80 -11.38 2.42 -9.95
CA LYS A 80 -11.70 1.64 -11.14
C LYS A 80 -12.11 0.19 -10.82
N SER A 81 -11.54 -0.37 -9.78
CA SER A 81 -11.90 -1.71 -9.32
C SER A 81 -13.30 -1.73 -8.71
N LYS A 82 -13.91 -2.91 -8.59
CA LYS A 82 -15.26 -3.11 -8.03
C LYS A 82 -15.42 -2.60 -6.59
N ARG A 83 -14.34 -2.34 -5.87
CA ARG A 83 -14.35 -1.79 -4.51
C ARG A 83 -12.99 -1.15 -4.16
N ILE A 84 -12.99 -0.21 -3.22
CA ILE A 84 -11.76 0.30 -2.60
C ILE A 84 -10.99 -0.84 -1.94
N LEU A 85 -9.66 -0.71 -1.83
CA LEU A 85 -8.74 -1.70 -1.27
C LEU A 85 -8.85 -3.09 -1.93
N ASN A 86 -9.34 -3.18 -3.16
CA ASN A 86 -9.67 -4.45 -3.82
C ASN A 86 -8.47 -5.41 -3.93
N ARG A 87 -7.28 -4.87 -4.19
CA ARG A 87 -6.06 -5.67 -4.38
C ARG A 87 -5.41 -6.13 -3.08
N VAL A 88 -5.67 -5.43 -1.97
CA VAL A 88 -4.86 -5.53 -0.76
C VAL A 88 -5.63 -5.96 0.48
N ALA A 89 -6.97 -5.94 0.46
CA ALA A 89 -7.78 -6.29 1.61
C ALA A 89 -9.05 -7.07 1.23
N CYS A 90 -9.66 -7.76 2.20
CA CYS A 90 -10.92 -8.46 2.00
C CYS A 90 -12.12 -7.49 1.93
N LYS A 91 -13.28 -8.04 1.55
CA LYS A 91 -14.53 -7.26 1.47
C LYS A 91 -14.93 -6.62 2.81
N GLN A 92 -14.69 -7.32 3.92
CA GLN A 92 -15.01 -6.82 5.26
C GLN A 92 -14.19 -5.57 5.60
N THR A 93 -12.87 -5.61 5.37
CA THR A 93 -11.99 -4.45 5.54
C THR A 93 -12.39 -3.30 4.61
N SER A 94 -12.66 -3.58 3.33
CA SER A 94 -13.15 -2.55 2.39
C SER A 94 -14.46 -1.91 2.84
N ASN A 95 -15.42 -2.71 3.32
CA ASN A 95 -16.71 -2.19 3.78
C ASN A 95 -16.58 -1.29 5.01
N PHE A 96 -15.66 -1.64 5.92
CA PHE A 96 -15.36 -0.79 7.09
C PHE A 96 -14.84 0.58 6.65
N PHE A 97 -13.80 0.61 5.80
CA PHE A 97 -13.21 1.87 5.34
C PHE A 97 -14.16 2.67 4.43
N ARG A 98 -14.96 1.99 3.59
CA ARG A 98 -16.02 2.67 2.81
C ARG A 98 -16.97 3.42 3.73
N LYS A 99 -17.47 2.74 4.77
CA LYS A 99 -18.37 3.36 5.73
C LYS A 99 -17.69 4.52 6.47
N LEU A 100 -16.46 4.34 6.93
CA LEU A 100 -15.67 5.38 7.61
C LEU A 100 -15.58 6.65 6.75
N HIS A 101 -15.23 6.53 5.48
CA HIS A 101 -15.13 7.67 4.56
C HIS A 101 -16.49 8.30 4.27
N GLN A 102 -17.54 7.48 4.05
CA GLN A 102 -18.90 7.99 3.83
C GLN A 102 -19.45 8.72 5.04
N ASP A 103 -19.21 8.22 6.25
CA ASP A 103 -19.60 8.88 7.51
C ASP A 103 -18.87 10.24 7.68
N ASN A 104 -17.70 10.40 7.05
CA ASN A 104 -16.95 11.66 6.96
C ASN A 104 -17.29 12.47 5.69
N ASN A 105 -18.44 12.22 5.04
CA ASN A 105 -18.91 12.94 3.85
C ASN A 105 -17.98 12.85 2.63
N VAL A 106 -17.23 11.76 2.48
CA VAL A 106 -16.50 11.45 1.25
C VAL A 106 -17.43 10.71 0.29
N LYS A 107 -17.55 11.20 -0.95
CA LYS A 107 -18.23 10.49 -2.02
C LYS A 107 -17.30 9.43 -2.61
N ILE A 108 -17.72 8.17 -2.64
CA ILE A 108 -16.95 7.06 -3.23
C ILE A 108 -17.68 6.56 -4.48
N VAL A 109 -16.97 6.52 -5.60
CA VAL A 109 -17.40 5.98 -6.90
C VAL A 109 -16.52 4.78 -7.21
N GLU A 110 -17.11 3.59 -7.27
CA GLU A 110 -16.41 2.33 -7.49
C GLU A 110 -16.85 1.66 -8.79
N GLY A 111 -15.95 0.92 -9.43
CA GLY A 111 -16.20 0.18 -10.67
C GLY A 111 -16.05 1.01 -11.94
N TYR A 112 -15.59 2.24 -11.83
CA TYR A 112 -15.42 3.14 -12.96
C TYR A 112 -14.09 3.88 -12.86
N GLY A 113 -13.45 4.11 -14.03
CA GLY A 113 -12.28 4.95 -14.16
C GLY A 113 -12.65 6.38 -14.59
N VAL A 114 -11.62 7.19 -14.80
CA VAL A 114 -11.74 8.50 -15.44
C VAL A 114 -11.81 8.30 -16.95
N ASP A 115 -12.80 8.94 -17.58
CA ASP A 115 -12.91 9.02 -19.04
C ASP A 115 -12.04 10.17 -19.58
N ARG A 116 -12.27 11.40 -19.10
CA ARG A 116 -11.50 12.59 -19.49
C ARG A 116 -11.57 13.68 -18.44
N PHE A 117 -10.57 14.56 -18.46
CA PHE A 117 -10.60 15.82 -17.71
C PHE A 117 -11.16 16.96 -18.57
N THR A 118 -11.75 17.94 -17.91
CA THR A 118 -12.01 19.26 -18.50
C THR A 118 -11.07 20.28 -17.88
N HIS A 119 -10.76 21.32 -18.63
CA HIS A 119 -9.86 22.38 -18.15
C HIS A 119 -10.21 23.74 -18.74
N GLN A 120 -9.76 24.77 -18.07
CA GLN A 120 -9.78 26.15 -18.57
C GLN A 120 -8.36 26.73 -18.45
N ASN A 121 -7.82 27.22 -19.55
CA ASN A 121 -6.46 27.77 -19.61
C ASN A 121 -5.37 26.82 -19.10
N GLY A 122 -5.51 25.51 -19.40
CA GLY A 122 -4.57 24.49 -18.95
C GLY A 122 -4.69 24.07 -17.49
N LYS A 123 -5.65 24.63 -16.73
CA LYS A 123 -5.95 24.21 -15.35
C LYS A 123 -7.20 23.37 -15.31
N ILE A 124 -7.16 22.23 -14.63
CA ILE A 124 -8.31 21.34 -14.45
C ILE A 124 -9.44 22.07 -13.74
N ASN A 125 -10.67 21.84 -14.22
CA ASN A 125 -11.91 22.35 -13.63
C ASN A 125 -13.01 21.29 -13.54
N GLY A 126 -12.79 20.06 -14.02
CA GLY A 126 -13.75 18.97 -13.93
C GLY A 126 -13.24 17.66 -14.48
N VAL A 127 -14.02 16.60 -14.25
CA VAL A 127 -13.73 15.24 -14.70
C VAL A 127 -15.02 14.55 -15.13
N PHE A 128 -14.97 13.82 -16.24
CA PHE A 128 -15.97 12.84 -16.62
C PHE A 128 -15.51 11.46 -16.21
N ILE A 129 -16.41 10.68 -15.62
CA ILE A 129 -16.21 9.29 -15.23
C ILE A 129 -16.78 8.39 -16.33
N GLU A 130 -16.30 7.14 -16.43
CA GLU A 130 -16.71 6.19 -17.46
C GLU A 130 -18.22 5.86 -17.45
N ASP A 131 -18.94 6.14 -16.35
CA ASP A 131 -20.41 6.02 -16.27
C ASP A 131 -21.17 7.24 -16.85
N GLY A 132 -20.45 8.23 -17.37
CA GLY A 132 -21.00 9.46 -17.93
C GLY A 132 -21.20 10.59 -16.89
N SER A 133 -20.97 10.35 -15.62
CA SER A 133 -21.08 11.36 -14.55
C SER A 133 -20.01 12.43 -14.71
N PHE A 134 -20.37 13.71 -14.43
CA PHE A 134 -19.46 14.83 -14.38
C PHE A 134 -19.32 15.35 -12.96
N TYR A 135 -18.09 15.67 -12.56
CA TYR A 135 -17.77 16.34 -11.31
C TYR A 135 -16.90 17.55 -11.57
N ALA A 136 -17.34 18.72 -11.09
CA ALA A 136 -16.50 19.90 -11.02
C ALA A 136 -15.46 19.70 -9.91
N VAL A 137 -14.17 19.89 -10.22
CA VAL A 137 -13.05 19.65 -9.29
C VAL A 137 -11.99 20.73 -9.41
N ASP A 138 -11.38 21.09 -8.29
CA ASP A 138 -10.29 22.08 -8.21
C ASP A 138 -8.92 21.41 -8.17
N ILE A 139 -8.85 20.19 -7.62
CA ILE A 139 -7.63 19.45 -7.32
C ILE A 139 -7.86 17.99 -7.66
N VAL A 140 -6.87 17.36 -8.31
CA VAL A 140 -6.83 15.91 -8.53
C VAL A 140 -5.58 15.35 -7.86
N ILE A 141 -5.76 14.35 -7.01
CA ILE A 141 -4.65 13.58 -6.40
C ILE A 141 -4.69 12.18 -7.00
N ALA A 142 -3.62 11.80 -7.70
CA ALA A 142 -3.53 10.52 -8.38
C ALA A 142 -2.76 9.49 -7.55
N GLY A 143 -3.48 8.53 -6.97
CA GLY A 143 -2.96 7.36 -6.27
C GLY A 143 -3.17 6.07 -7.08
N ILE A 144 -2.73 6.07 -8.35
CA ILE A 144 -2.98 4.99 -9.33
C ILE A 144 -1.87 3.93 -9.35
N GLY A 145 -1.12 3.80 -8.26
CA GLY A 145 -0.03 2.86 -8.09
C GLY A 145 1.35 3.49 -8.28
N ILE A 146 2.37 2.66 -8.10
CA ILE A 146 3.77 3.04 -8.22
C ILE A 146 4.52 2.03 -9.09
N SER A 147 5.63 2.47 -9.68
CA SER A 147 6.57 1.62 -10.43
C SER A 147 7.96 1.68 -9.82
N PRO A 148 8.68 0.56 -9.69
CA PRO A 148 10.03 0.54 -9.16
C PRO A 148 11.01 1.29 -10.08
N CYS A 149 11.98 1.98 -9.50
CA CYS A 149 13.02 2.69 -10.24
C CYS A 149 14.14 1.72 -10.63
N THR A 150 14.00 1.04 -11.76
CA THR A 150 14.92 0.00 -12.24
C THR A 150 15.94 0.50 -13.27
N LYS A 151 15.77 1.70 -13.81
CA LYS A 151 16.56 2.21 -14.95
C LYS A 151 18.07 2.08 -14.79
N LEU A 152 18.64 2.39 -13.63
CA LEU A 152 20.08 2.24 -13.40
C LEU A 152 20.51 0.77 -13.46
N ALA A 153 19.70 -0.14 -12.98
CA ALA A 153 19.96 -1.57 -13.00
C ALA A 153 19.85 -2.13 -14.43
N GLU A 154 18.84 -1.68 -15.19
CA GLU A 154 18.67 -2.03 -16.62
C GLU A 154 19.87 -1.58 -17.45
N ASP A 155 20.31 -0.33 -17.25
CA ASP A 155 21.47 0.21 -17.97
C ASP A 155 22.78 -0.51 -17.61
N ALA A 156 22.86 -1.08 -16.41
CA ALA A 156 23.96 -1.92 -15.97
C ALA A 156 23.82 -3.40 -16.41
N GLY A 157 22.76 -3.77 -17.13
CA GLY A 157 22.51 -5.13 -17.59
C GLY A 157 22.12 -6.13 -16.50
N LEU A 158 21.61 -5.64 -15.36
CA LEU A 158 21.14 -6.50 -14.26
C LEU A 158 19.79 -7.15 -14.60
N GLU A 159 19.54 -8.33 -14.03
CA GLU A 159 18.26 -9.00 -14.18
C GLU A 159 17.13 -8.21 -13.48
N ILE A 160 16.02 -8.04 -14.20
CA ILE A 160 14.82 -7.36 -13.75
C ILE A 160 13.65 -8.37 -13.70
N ALA A 161 12.84 -8.26 -12.66
CA ALA A 161 11.54 -8.92 -12.54
C ALA A 161 10.46 -7.82 -12.35
N ASP A 162 9.60 -7.92 -11.32
CA ASP A 162 8.81 -6.76 -10.84
C ASP A 162 9.66 -5.88 -9.92
N GLY A 163 10.81 -5.39 -10.43
CA GLY A 163 11.85 -4.68 -9.71
C GLY A 163 13.23 -5.28 -10.01
N ILE A 164 14.29 -4.74 -9.40
CA ILE A 164 15.65 -5.27 -9.52
C ILE A 164 15.69 -6.64 -8.86
N LYS A 165 15.95 -7.68 -9.65
CA LYS A 165 15.94 -9.06 -9.17
C LYS A 165 17.12 -9.33 -8.26
N THR A 166 16.85 -9.84 -7.05
CA THR A 166 17.89 -10.21 -6.08
C THR A 166 17.74 -11.66 -5.64
N ASN A 167 18.82 -12.24 -5.15
CA ASN A 167 18.76 -13.51 -4.44
C ASN A 167 18.27 -13.31 -2.98
N LYS A 168 18.16 -14.40 -2.21
CA LYS A 168 17.74 -14.35 -0.79
C LYS A 168 18.63 -13.50 0.11
N LYS A 169 19.82 -13.12 -0.34
CA LYS A 169 20.78 -12.30 0.41
C LYS A 169 20.71 -10.82 0.05
N GLY A 170 19.87 -10.45 -0.93
CA GLY A 170 19.75 -9.09 -1.45
C GLY A 170 20.73 -8.74 -2.57
N GLN A 171 21.49 -9.73 -3.09
CA GLN A 171 22.49 -9.57 -4.13
C GLN A 171 21.83 -9.73 -5.51
N THR A 172 22.20 -8.89 -6.47
CA THR A 172 21.69 -8.91 -7.85
C THR A 172 22.38 -10.01 -8.70
N SER A 173 22.19 -9.98 -10.01
CA SER A 173 22.95 -10.83 -10.96
C SER A 173 24.43 -10.48 -11.02
N ASP A 174 24.84 -9.27 -10.61
CA ASP A 174 26.23 -8.90 -10.39
C ASP A 174 26.59 -9.10 -8.91
N PRO A 175 27.67 -9.87 -8.60
CA PRO A 175 28.04 -10.17 -7.22
C PRO A 175 28.52 -8.95 -6.40
N CYS A 176 28.85 -7.85 -7.04
CA CYS A 176 29.25 -6.61 -6.39
C CYS A 176 28.09 -5.63 -6.21
N ILE A 177 26.88 -5.95 -6.75
CA ILE A 177 25.72 -5.04 -6.71
C ILE A 177 24.56 -5.67 -5.94
N TRP A 178 23.98 -4.89 -5.06
CA TRP A 178 22.88 -5.24 -4.18
C TRP A 178 21.68 -4.31 -4.42
N ALA A 179 20.46 -4.75 -4.06
CA ALA A 179 19.30 -3.87 -4.13
C ALA A 179 18.36 -4.07 -2.94
N ALA A 180 17.77 -2.98 -2.42
CA ALA A 180 16.90 -2.97 -1.26
C ALA A 180 15.71 -2.01 -1.40
N GLY A 181 14.63 -2.31 -0.70
CA GLY A 181 13.42 -1.48 -0.62
C GLY A 181 12.51 -1.63 -1.84
N ASP A 182 11.71 -0.60 -2.13
CA ASP A 182 10.66 -0.63 -3.15
C ASP A 182 11.15 -0.97 -4.56
N CYS A 183 12.44 -0.75 -4.86
CA CYS A 183 13.01 -1.08 -6.17
C CYS A 183 13.39 -2.55 -6.33
N SER A 184 13.47 -3.34 -5.24
CA SER A 184 14.00 -4.70 -5.27
C SER A 184 12.89 -5.76 -5.29
N ALA A 185 13.07 -6.80 -6.12
CA ALA A 185 12.26 -8.01 -6.11
C ALA A 185 13.12 -9.19 -5.61
N PHE A 186 12.64 -9.90 -4.61
CA PHE A 186 13.36 -10.98 -3.94
C PHE A 186 12.52 -12.27 -3.82
N PRO A 187 13.17 -13.44 -3.66
CA PRO A 187 12.47 -14.72 -3.54
C PRO A 187 11.64 -14.81 -2.25
N PHE A 188 10.35 -15.14 -2.38
CA PHE A 188 9.43 -15.41 -1.27
C PHE A 188 8.57 -16.64 -1.60
N GLY A 189 8.80 -17.76 -0.93
CA GLY A 189 8.28 -19.05 -1.39
C GLY A 189 8.84 -19.41 -2.77
N ASP A 190 7.94 -19.73 -3.70
CA ASP A 190 8.26 -20.11 -5.08
C ASP A 190 8.19 -18.90 -6.06
N GLU A 191 7.89 -17.71 -5.57
CA GLU A 191 7.70 -16.52 -6.38
C GLU A 191 8.75 -15.43 -6.07
N TYR A 192 8.90 -14.46 -6.96
CA TYR A 192 9.57 -13.20 -6.69
C TYR A 192 8.51 -12.17 -6.30
N ILE A 193 8.73 -11.47 -5.18
CA ILE A 193 7.83 -10.41 -4.74
C ILE A 193 8.59 -9.12 -4.51
N ARG A 194 7.87 -8.02 -4.57
CA ARG A 194 8.32 -6.69 -4.17
C ARG A 194 7.41 -6.19 -3.04
N LEU A 195 8.01 -5.70 -1.96
CA LEU A 195 7.29 -5.16 -0.80
C LEU A 195 7.52 -3.65 -0.71
N GLU A 196 6.43 -2.91 -0.86
CA GLU A 196 6.41 -1.44 -0.82
C GLU A 196 6.06 -0.98 0.61
N SER A 197 7.03 -1.10 1.52
CA SER A 197 6.82 -0.68 2.90
C SER A 197 8.11 -0.16 3.54
N VAL A 198 7.95 0.81 4.45
CA VAL A 198 9.06 1.39 5.23
C VAL A 198 9.83 0.29 5.96
N GLN A 199 9.12 -0.66 6.58
CA GLN A 199 9.76 -1.72 7.33
C GLN A 199 10.58 -2.66 6.44
N ASN A 200 10.04 -3.04 5.27
CA ASN A 200 10.80 -3.84 4.32
C ASN A 200 12.09 -3.15 3.88
N ALA A 201 12.01 -1.85 3.57
CA ALA A 201 13.18 -1.07 3.16
C ALA A 201 14.26 -1.05 4.25
N ILE A 202 13.86 -0.89 5.52
CA ILE A 202 14.79 -0.90 6.67
C ILE A 202 15.40 -2.28 6.86
N ASP A 203 14.57 -3.32 6.99
CA ASP A 203 15.00 -4.67 7.33
C ASP A 203 15.90 -5.27 6.24
N GLN A 204 15.52 -5.07 4.98
CA GLN A 204 16.29 -5.54 3.83
C GLN A 204 17.64 -4.83 3.72
N SER A 205 17.68 -3.50 3.91
CA SER A 205 18.92 -2.73 3.88
C SER A 205 19.87 -3.14 5.01
N GLN A 206 19.36 -3.35 6.23
CA GLN A 206 20.15 -3.80 7.36
C GLN A 206 20.73 -5.19 7.14
N LEU A 207 19.96 -6.11 6.54
CA LEU A 207 20.43 -7.45 6.20
C LEU A 207 21.53 -7.38 5.14
N ILE A 208 21.34 -6.58 4.09
CA ILE A 208 22.35 -6.40 3.03
C ILE A 208 23.65 -5.84 3.61
N ALA A 209 23.57 -4.81 4.46
CA ALA A 209 24.76 -4.26 5.11
C ALA A 209 25.53 -5.32 5.91
N LYS A 210 24.83 -6.20 6.65
CA LYS A 210 25.46 -7.32 7.35
C LYS A 210 26.07 -8.34 6.37
N ASN A 211 25.42 -8.60 5.26
CA ASN A 211 25.90 -9.55 4.24
C ASN A 211 27.18 -9.05 3.54
N ILE A 212 27.25 -7.76 3.23
CA ILE A 212 28.45 -7.12 2.70
C ILE A 212 29.63 -7.28 3.70
N LEU A 213 29.35 -7.27 5.01
CA LEU A 213 30.32 -7.50 6.07
C LEU A 213 30.58 -9.00 6.34
N GLY A 214 30.07 -9.92 5.52
CA GLY A 214 30.33 -11.35 5.58
C GLY A 214 29.36 -12.20 6.40
N ALA A 215 28.21 -11.67 6.85
CA ALA A 215 27.27 -12.39 7.70
C ALA A 215 26.53 -13.55 6.99
N ASN A 216 26.39 -13.50 5.66
CA ASN A 216 25.80 -14.56 4.83
C ASN A 216 24.37 -14.99 5.24
N LEU A 217 23.50 -14.01 5.54
CA LEU A 217 22.13 -14.19 6.03
C LEU A 217 21.11 -14.22 4.88
N ASP A 218 20.08 -15.06 5.00
CA ASP A 218 18.93 -15.06 4.12
C ASP A 218 17.84 -14.09 4.60
N TYR A 219 17.25 -13.32 3.69
CA TYR A 219 16.11 -12.46 3.96
C TYR A 219 14.82 -13.28 4.02
N LYS A 220 14.22 -13.35 5.19
CA LYS A 220 12.97 -14.09 5.48
C LYS A 220 12.00 -13.18 6.24
N PRO A 221 11.43 -12.16 5.60
CA PRO A 221 10.54 -11.24 6.28
C PRO A 221 9.20 -11.89 6.62
N VAL A 222 8.59 -11.43 7.73
CA VAL A 222 7.15 -11.47 7.91
C VAL A 222 6.64 -10.09 7.51
N PRO A 223 6.06 -9.93 6.31
CA PRO A 223 5.63 -8.62 5.82
C PRO A 223 4.63 -7.98 6.76
N TRP A 224 4.77 -6.68 7.00
CA TRP A 224 3.78 -5.93 7.74
C TRP A 224 3.80 -4.46 7.31
N PHE A 225 2.67 -3.80 7.45
CA PHE A 225 2.56 -2.37 7.25
C PHE A 225 1.33 -1.81 7.97
N TRP A 226 1.13 -0.50 7.87
CA TRP A 226 0.00 0.18 8.50
C TRP A 226 -0.58 1.26 7.58
N SER A 227 -1.81 1.67 7.89
CA SER A 227 -2.46 2.84 7.31
C SER A 227 -3.25 3.54 8.41
N ASP A 228 -3.07 4.85 8.52
CA ASP A 228 -3.80 5.69 9.46
C ASP A 228 -4.78 6.57 8.66
N GLN A 229 -6.08 6.43 8.92
CA GLN A 229 -7.13 7.18 8.22
C GLN A 229 -8.10 7.75 9.26
N TYR A 230 -8.16 9.08 9.37
CA TYR A 230 -8.81 9.78 10.49
C TYR A 230 -8.21 9.35 11.84
N ASP A 231 -9.05 8.84 12.75
CA ASP A 231 -8.67 8.27 14.05
C ASP A 231 -8.56 6.73 14.02
N VAL A 232 -8.66 6.12 12.85
CA VAL A 232 -8.62 4.66 12.67
C VAL A 232 -7.24 4.21 12.23
N LYS A 233 -6.68 3.27 12.99
CA LYS A 233 -5.43 2.58 12.67
C LYS A 233 -5.72 1.19 12.08
N LEU A 234 -5.24 0.97 10.87
CA LEU A 234 -5.15 -0.35 10.26
C LEU A 234 -3.71 -0.87 10.38
N GLN A 235 -3.53 -2.04 10.96
CA GLN A 235 -2.26 -2.75 11.01
C GLN A 235 -2.42 -4.10 10.30
N ILE A 236 -1.47 -4.44 9.46
CA ILE A 236 -1.52 -5.66 8.65
C ILE A 236 -0.25 -6.47 8.90
N ALA A 237 -0.40 -7.78 9.09
CA ALA A 237 0.71 -8.71 9.09
C ALA A 237 0.44 -9.87 8.14
N GLY A 238 1.47 -10.29 7.39
CA GLY A 238 1.39 -11.32 6.36
C GLY A 238 0.96 -10.79 4.99
N LEU A 239 0.85 -11.71 4.04
CA LEU A 239 0.33 -11.47 2.69
C LEU A 239 -0.90 -12.33 2.46
N ASN A 240 -1.98 -11.72 1.99
CA ASN A 240 -3.25 -12.40 1.83
C ASN A 240 -3.43 -13.05 0.45
N ASN A 241 -2.39 -13.14 -0.38
CA ASN A 241 -2.47 -13.70 -1.72
C ASN A 241 -2.99 -15.13 -1.71
N GLY A 242 -3.99 -15.41 -2.52
CA GLY A 242 -4.57 -16.75 -2.67
C GLY A 242 -5.43 -17.24 -1.52
N TYR A 243 -5.85 -16.34 -0.59
CA TYR A 243 -6.80 -16.73 0.45
C TYR A 243 -8.15 -17.19 -0.14
N ASN A 244 -8.77 -18.15 0.52
CA ASN A 244 -10.09 -18.65 0.17
C ASN A 244 -11.09 -18.57 1.34
N LYS A 245 -10.63 -18.18 2.53
CA LYS A 245 -11.48 -18.04 3.71
C LYS A 245 -11.07 -16.85 4.56
N ILE A 246 -12.07 -16.13 5.09
CA ILE A 246 -11.90 -15.06 6.06
C ILE A 246 -12.61 -15.43 7.35
N VAL A 247 -11.94 -15.19 8.46
CA VAL A 247 -12.50 -15.26 9.80
C VAL A 247 -12.43 -13.87 10.41
N SER A 248 -13.60 -13.28 10.67
CA SER A 248 -13.69 -11.96 11.30
C SER A 248 -13.91 -12.08 12.80
N ARG A 249 -13.18 -11.28 13.56
CA ARG A 249 -13.38 -11.08 15.00
C ARG A 249 -13.74 -9.63 15.21
N ILE A 250 -14.89 -9.37 15.81
CA ILE A 250 -15.47 -8.03 15.96
C ILE A 250 -15.71 -7.76 17.45
N ASN A 251 -15.18 -6.65 17.94
CA ASN A 251 -15.55 -6.10 19.22
C ASN A 251 -16.32 -4.79 18.98
N LYS A 252 -17.64 -4.84 19.21
CA LYS A 252 -18.52 -3.70 18.96
C LYS A 252 -18.35 -2.58 19.98
N GLU A 253 -18.01 -2.92 21.23
CA GLU A 253 -17.82 -1.93 22.31
C GLU A 253 -16.54 -1.11 22.09
N ALA A 254 -15.48 -1.77 21.64
CA ALA A 254 -14.20 -1.11 21.37
C ALA A 254 -14.09 -0.55 19.93
N VAL A 255 -15.14 -0.65 19.12
CA VAL A 255 -15.12 -0.26 17.67
C VAL A 255 -13.88 -0.82 16.97
N SER A 256 -13.58 -2.09 17.22
CA SER A 256 -12.40 -2.74 16.66
C SER A 256 -12.78 -4.04 15.94
N MET A 257 -12.00 -4.37 14.92
CA MET A 257 -12.23 -5.55 14.10
C MET A 257 -10.89 -6.12 13.64
N SER A 258 -10.79 -7.45 13.57
CA SER A 258 -9.70 -8.10 12.87
C SER A 258 -10.22 -9.14 11.88
N ASN A 259 -9.65 -9.16 10.67
CA ASN A 259 -9.97 -10.10 9.59
C ASN A 259 -8.76 -10.99 9.34
N TRP A 260 -8.92 -12.28 9.57
CA TRP A 260 -7.88 -13.30 9.50
C TRP A 260 -8.03 -14.09 8.21
N TYR A 261 -6.99 -14.10 7.40
CA TYR A 261 -6.98 -14.70 6.06
C TYR A 261 -6.40 -16.10 6.10
N TYR A 262 -7.10 -17.02 5.48
CA TYR A 262 -6.67 -18.42 5.38
C TYR A 262 -6.70 -18.90 3.93
N LYS A 263 -5.74 -19.75 3.59
CA LYS A 263 -5.82 -20.67 2.45
C LYS A 263 -6.00 -22.06 3.04
N ASP A 264 -7.18 -22.63 2.86
CA ASP A 264 -7.62 -23.86 3.52
C ASP A 264 -7.43 -23.75 5.06
N ASP A 265 -6.50 -24.47 5.64
CA ASP A 265 -6.19 -24.42 7.08
C ASP A 265 -4.96 -23.56 7.42
N THR A 266 -4.27 -23.07 6.43
CA THR A 266 -3.06 -22.25 6.62
C THR A 266 -3.42 -20.78 6.81
N PHE A 267 -2.97 -20.19 7.91
CA PHE A 267 -3.08 -18.77 8.19
C PHE A 267 -2.07 -17.97 7.37
N LEU A 268 -2.53 -16.96 6.64
CA LEU A 268 -1.74 -16.16 5.69
C LEU A 268 -1.48 -14.74 6.15
N ALA A 269 -2.50 -14.09 6.73
CA ALA A 269 -2.43 -12.68 7.07
C ALA A 269 -3.55 -12.26 8.03
N VAL A 270 -3.39 -11.10 8.64
CA VAL A 270 -4.44 -10.44 9.42
C VAL A 270 -4.49 -8.95 9.11
N ASP A 271 -5.70 -8.42 8.88
CA ASP A 271 -6.01 -7.00 8.96
C ASP A 271 -6.56 -6.71 10.35
N ALA A 272 -5.91 -5.84 11.09
CA ALA A 272 -6.32 -5.43 12.43
C ALA A 272 -6.69 -3.95 12.44
N ILE A 273 -7.97 -3.65 12.62
CA ILE A 273 -8.53 -2.30 12.65
C ILE A 273 -8.78 -1.93 14.11
N ASN A 274 -8.05 -0.94 14.63
CA ASN A 274 -8.04 -0.54 16.03
C ASN A 274 -7.84 -1.73 17.01
N ASP A 275 -7.14 -2.78 16.56
CA ASP A 275 -6.89 -4.02 17.32
C ASP A 275 -5.40 -4.40 17.28
N SER A 276 -4.57 -3.61 17.94
CA SER A 276 -3.11 -3.86 18.00
C SER A 276 -2.79 -5.23 18.61
N ARG A 277 -3.68 -5.79 19.44
CA ARG A 277 -3.51 -7.12 20.00
C ARG A 277 -3.64 -8.21 18.95
N ALA A 278 -4.65 -8.13 18.08
CA ALA A 278 -4.82 -9.04 16.97
C ALA A 278 -3.62 -8.97 16.00
N TYR A 279 -3.15 -7.75 15.69
CA TYR A 279 -1.94 -7.57 14.90
C TYR A 279 -0.72 -8.27 15.51
N MET A 280 -0.43 -8.01 16.80
CA MET A 280 0.75 -8.58 17.48
C MET A 280 0.69 -10.11 17.57
N VAL A 281 -0.49 -10.67 17.89
CA VAL A 281 -0.69 -12.11 17.96
C VAL A 281 -0.57 -12.73 16.57
N GLY A 282 -1.24 -12.14 15.57
CA GLY A 282 -1.17 -12.60 14.18
C GLY A 282 0.26 -12.61 13.64
N LYS A 283 1.02 -11.54 13.87
CA LYS A 283 2.43 -11.47 13.46
C LYS A 283 3.27 -12.59 14.10
N ARG A 284 3.13 -12.83 15.40
CA ARG A 284 3.84 -13.92 16.10
C ARG A 284 3.46 -15.31 15.59
N LEU A 285 2.18 -15.51 15.26
CA LEU A 285 1.72 -16.78 14.69
C LEU A 285 2.34 -17.03 13.31
N LEU A 286 2.43 -15.99 12.46
CA LEU A 286 3.11 -16.05 11.16
C LEU A 286 4.60 -16.35 11.32
N GLU A 287 5.29 -15.67 12.25
CA GLU A 287 6.70 -15.92 12.57
C GLU A 287 6.94 -17.38 13.04
N ALA A 288 5.98 -17.95 13.76
CA ALA A 288 6.03 -19.32 14.24
C ALA A 288 5.52 -20.37 13.24
N GLY A 289 4.99 -19.95 12.07
CA GLY A 289 4.33 -20.85 11.10
C GLY A 289 3.07 -21.54 11.64
N LYS A 290 2.38 -20.92 12.59
CA LYS A 290 1.19 -21.47 13.26
C LYS A 290 -0.10 -20.87 12.69
N SER A 291 -1.15 -21.71 12.67
CA SER A 291 -2.50 -21.30 12.22
C SER A 291 -3.48 -21.39 13.39
N PRO A 292 -4.08 -20.26 13.83
CA PRO A 292 -5.04 -20.29 14.94
C PRO A 292 -6.33 -21.02 14.55
N ASN A 293 -7.01 -21.63 15.53
CA ASN A 293 -8.25 -22.35 15.29
C ASN A 293 -9.36 -21.43 14.80
N LYS A 294 -9.82 -21.64 13.57
CA LYS A 294 -10.84 -20.82 12.87
C LYS A 294 -12.20 -20.79 13.56
N LEU A 295 -12.56 -21.84 14.31
CA LEU A 295 -13.85 -21.93 15.01
C LEU A 295 -13.84 -21.18 16.35
N LYS A 296 -12.67 -21.10 17.00
CA LYS A 296 -12.50 -20.39 18.26
C LYS A 296 -12.21 -18.90 18.07
N LEU A 297 -11.54 -18.54 16.97
CA LEU A 297 -11.05 -17.19 16.70
C LEU A 297 -12.12 -16.09 16.71
N PRO A 298 -13.36 -16.30 16.21
CA PRO A 298 -14.42 -15.28 16.24
C PRO A 298 -14.95 -14.93 17.63
N ASN A 299 -14.74 -15.81 18.63
CA ASN A 299 -15.25 -15.60 19.98
C ASN A 299 -14.43 -14.52 20.71
N PRO A 300 -15.00 -13.33 21.01
CA PRO A 300 -14.30 -12.24 21.68
C PRO A 300 -13.89 -12.55 23.13
N GLU A 301 -14.53 -13.51 23.80
CA GLU A 301 -14.22 -13.93 25.17
C GLU A 301 -12.90 -14.73 25.26
N ILE A 302 -12.44 -15.35 24.15
CA ILE A 302 -11.17 -16.08 24.15
C ILE A 302 -10.04 -15.06 24.03
N ASP A 303 -9.07 -15.09 24.95
CA ASP A 303 -7.89 -14.25 24.85
C ASP A 303 -7.05 -14.68 23.62
N LEU A 304 -6.72 -13.71 22.76
CA LEU A 304 -5.90 -13.98 21.56
C LEU A 304 -4.55 -14.61 21.89
N LYS A 305 -3.98 -14.39 23.07
CA LYS A 305 -2.73 -15.00 23.52
C LYS A 305 -2.81 -16.53 23.64
N GLU A 306 -4.00 -17.09 23.88
CA GLU A 306 -4.18 -18.54 23.95
C GLU A 306 -3.82 -19.24 22.64
N PHE A 307 -3.99 -18.55 21.48
CA PHE A 307 -3.62 -19.10 20.19
C PHE A 307 -2.11 -19.22 19.96
N LEU A 308 -1.28 -18.54 20.75
CA LEU A 308 0.18 -18.65 20.67
C LEU A 308 0.70 -19.95 21.32
N THR A 309 -0.07 -20.51 22.25
CA THR A 309 0.30 -21.71 23.05
C THR A 309 -0.27 -23.00 22.48
N GLN A 310 -1.10 -22.93 21.46
CA GLN A 310 -1.71 -24.06 20.75
C GLN A 310 -0.80 -24.70 19.70
#